data_a357fa7339f26e7128f60badc0b0abfb
#
_entry.id   a357fa7339f26e7128f60badc0b0abfb
#
_cell.length_a   1.000
_cell.length_b   1.000
_cell.length_c   1.000
_cell.angle_alpha   90.00
_cell.angle_beta   90.00
_cell.angle_gamma   90.00
#
_symmetry.space_group_name_H-M   'P 1'
#
loop_
_entity.id
_entity.type
_entity.pdbx_description
1 polymer ?
#
loop_
_entity_poly.entity_id
_entity_poly.type
_entity_poly.pdbx_seq_one_letter_code
_entity_poly.pdbx_strand_id
1 'polypeptide(L)'
;MRTRSEEDLLDLEILDAVAGLFARLVAEGEALAKSLGIPVFVIKALHMLDTPLAMKDLGRRMHCDPSFITSIADTLEKYGLAAREPDPGDRRVKRLVLTPAGAELKGRIEDDVLSRAPWRQALTTQQRASLLALLHTMSPPLSATEAECPGEGVSKLLAGPAEPVSAAATAEYSTAAQS
;
A
#
# COMPACT_ATOMS: atom_id res chain seq x y z
N MET A 1 23.45 17.39 32.20
CA MET A 1 22.16 17.45 31.49
C MET A 1 22.39 18.34 30.30
N ARG A 2 22.32 17.79 29.07
CA ARG A 2 22.59 18.56 27.82
C ARG A 2 21.37 19.44 27.55
N THR A 3 21.53 20.76 27.54
CA THR A 3 20.46 21.68 27.12
C THR A 3 20.28 21.54 25.65
N ARG A 4 19.04 21.24 25.19
CA ARG A 4 18.69 21.13 23.78
C ARG A 4 18.60 22.53 23.18
N SER A 5 19.03 22.66 21.92
CA SER A 5 18.85 23.90 21.15
C SER A 5 17.37 24.05 20.72
N GLU A 6 16.98 25.25 20.27
CA GLU A 6 15.65 25.45 19.67
C GLU A 6 15.45 24.61 18.40
N GLU A 7 16.51 24.40 17.62
CA GLU A 7 16.51 23.51 16.44
C GLU A 7 16.26 22.05 16.85
N ASP A 8 16.94 21.55 17.90
CA ASP A 8 16.70 20.20 18.44
C ASP A 8 15.24 20.01 18.86
N LEU A 9 14.61 21.03 19.44
CA LEU A 9 13.22 20.97 19.89
C LEU A 9 12.26 20.93 18.69
N LEU A 10 12.52 21.75 17.67
CA LEU A 10 11.75 21.76 16.42
C LEU A 10 11.82 20.39 15.71
N ASP A 11 13.01 19.79 15.62
CA ASP A 11 13.19 18.49 15.01
C ASP A 11 12.41 17.38 15.74
N LEU A 12 12.35 17.45 17.06
CA LEU A 12 11.54 16.52 17.87
C LEU A 12 10.05 16.73 17.66
N GLU A 13 9.58 17.95 17.54
CA GLU A 13 8.17 18.25 17.23
C GLU A 13 7.79 17.74 15.83
N ILE A 14 8.68 17.90 14.84
CA ILE A 14 8.48 17.35 13.48
C ILE A 14 8.41 15.82 13.55
N LEU A 15 9.31 15.17 14.28
CA LEU A 15 9.31 13.72 14.45
C LEU A 15 8.00 13.22 15.05
N ASP A 16 7.53 13.84 16.14
CA ASP A 16 6.28 13.48 16.80
C ASP A 16 5.07 13.69 15.89
N ALA A 17 5.04 14.80 15.15
CA ALA A 17 3.97 15.10 14.19
C ALA A 17 3.92 14.08 13.04
N VAL A 18 5.08 13.71 12.48
CA VAL A 18 5.19 12.70 11.43
C VAL A 18 4.78 11.32 11.96
N ALA A 19 5.25 10.94 13.15
CA ALA A 19 4.88 9.68 13.79
C ALA A 19 3.37 9.58 14.04
N GLY A 20 2.77 10.66 14.57
CA GLY A 20 1.32 10.74 14.79
C GLY A 20 0.51 10.64 13.51
N LEU A 21 0.93 11.34 12.45
CA LEU A 21 0.30 11.25 11.14
C LEU A 21 0.40 9.83 10.57
N PHE A 22 1.58 9.21 10.65
CA PHE A 22 1.80 7.84 10.16
C PHE A 22 0.92 6.84 10.91
N ALA A 23 0.85 6.91 12.25
CA ALA A 23 0.00 6.04 13.06
C ALA A 23 -1.48 6.15 12.66
N ARG A 24 -1.95 7.37 12.40
CA ARG A 24 -3.32 7.61 11.93
C ARG A 24 -3.57 6.97 10.56
N LEU A 25 -2.67 7.15 9.59
CA LEU A 25 -2.80 6.56 8.26
C LEU A 25 -2.81 5.03 8.30
N VAL A 26 -1.98 4.43 9.15
CA VAL A 26 -1.96 2.97 9.38
C VAL A 26 -3.31 2.51 9.94
N ALA A 27 -3.82 3.15 10.98
CA ALA A 27 -5.10 2.80 11.59
C ALA A 27 -6.29 2.93 10.61
N GLU A 28 -6.29 3.97 9.78
CA GLU A 28 -7.30 4.15 8.72
C GLU A 28 -7.21 3.04 7.65
N GLY A 29 -5.98 2.65 7.26
CA GLY A 29 -5.75 1.53 6.33
C GLY A 29 -6.20 0.18 6.89
N GLU A 30 -5.94 -0.09 8.17
CA GLU A 30 -6.40 -1.29 8.87
C GLU A 30 -7.94 -1.35 8.99
N ALA A 31 -8.55 -0.21 9.33
CA ALA A 31 -10.01 -0.11 9.40
C ALA A 31 -10.67 -0.36 8.03
N LEU A 32 -10.08 0.18 6.96
CA LEU A 32 -10.55 -0.06 5.59
C LEU A 32 -10.39 -1.54 5.20
N ALA A 33 -9.24 -2.13 5.46
CA ALA A 33 -8.98 -3.55 5.19
C ALA A 33 -9.99 -4.45 5.91
N LYS A 34 -10.27 -4.15 7.18
CA LYS A 34 -11.27 -4.85 7.99
C LYS A 34 -12.68 -4.70 7.42
N SER A 35 -13.07 -3.50 6.98
CA SER A 35 -14.38 -3.25 6.39
C SER A 35 -14.59 -3.98 5.06
N LEU A 36 -13.52 -4.18 4.30
CA LEU A 36 -13.53 -4.90 3.02
C LEU A 36 -13.32 -6.42 3.18
N GLY A 37 -13.00 -6.90 4.39
CA GLY A 37 -12.70 -8.31 4.63
C GLY A 37 -11.44 -8.82 3.91
N ILE A 38 -10.50 -7.93 3.57
CA ILE A 38 -9.26 -8.25 2.86
C ILE A 38 -8.04 -7.81 3.68
N PRO A 39 -6.89 -8.49 3.55
CA PRO A 39 -5.66 -8.08 4.23
C PRO A 39 -5.15 -6.72 3.74
N VAL A 40 -4.53 -5.93 4.63
CA VAL A 40 -3.93 -4.61 4.31
C VAL A 40 -2.94 -4.69 3.15
N PHE A 41 -2.13 -5.76 3.08
CA PHE A 41 -1.16 -5.94 2.00
C PHE A 41 -1.81 -6.10 0.62
N VAL A 42 -3.06 -6.60 0.56
CA VAL A 42 -3.83 -6.68 -0.69
C VAL A 42 -4.19 -5.27 -1.17
N ILE A 43 -4.63 -4.39 -0.27
CA ILE A 43 -4.90 -2.98 -0.58
C ILE A 43 -3.66 -2.31 -1.15
N LYS A 44 -2.52 -2.49 -0.48
CA LYS A 44 -1.23 -1.94 -0.94
C LYS A 44 -0.82 -2.47 -2.31
N ALA A 45 -0.99 -3.77 -2.54
CA ALA A 45 -0.66 -4.39 -3.81
C ALA A 45 -1.58 -3.89 -4.95
N LEU A 46 -2.88 -3.78 -4.71
CA LEU A 46 -3.84 -3.22 -5.68
C LEU A 46 -3.46 -1.78 -6.07
N HIS A 47 -3.10 -0.96 -5.09
CA HIS A 47 -2.67 0.42 -5.35
C HIS A 47 -1.44 0.50 -6.27
N MET A 48 -0.54 -0.48 -6.22
CA MET A 48 0.67 -0.50 -7.04
C MET A 48 0.48 -1.09 -8.44
N LEU A 49 -0.67 -1.70 -8.71
CA LEU A 49 -0.99 -2.37 -9.97
C LEU A 49 -1.75 -1.42 -10.93
N ASP A 50 -1.21 -0.23 -11.23
CA ASP A 50 -1.77 0.67 -12.27
C ASP A 50 -1.64 0.08 -13.67
N THR A 51 -0.58 -0.68 -13.87
CA THR A 51 -0.27 -1.37 -15.11
C THR A 51 0.21 -2.79 -14.79
N PRO A 52 0.18 -3.72 -15.77
CA PRO A 52 0.76 -5.04 -15.60
C PRO A 52 2.19 -4.98 -15.07
N LEU A 53 2.44 -5.61 -13.93
CA LEU A 53 3.71 -5.47 -13.19
C LEU A 53 4.36 -6.82 -12.97
N ALA A 54 5.64 -6.95 -13.32
CA ALA A 54 6.39 -8.18 -13.03
C ALA A 54 6.49 -8.42 -11.52
N MET A 55 6.43 -9.69 -11.11
CA MET A 55 6.51 -10.10 -9.69
C MET A 55 7.72 -9.48 -8.97
N LYS A 56 8.88 -9.46 -9.63
CA LYS A 56 10.10 -8.84 -9.10
C LYS A 56 9.94 -7.34 -8.86
N ASP A 57 9.24 -6.65 -9.76
CA ASP A 57 9.04 -5.20 -9.67
C ASP A 57 8.02 -4.85 -8.59
N LEU A 58 6.98 -5.69 -8.42
CA LEU A 58 6.06 -5.56 -7.30
C LEU A 58 6.81 -5.73 -5.97
N GLY A 59 7.72 -6.71 -5.87
CA GLY A 59 8.55 -6.92 -4.68
C GLY A 59 9.39 -5.68 -4.33
N ARG A 60 10.03 -5.10 -5.32
CA ARG A 60 10.80 -3.86 -5.14
C ARG A 60 9.92 -2.71 -4.65
N ARG A 61 8.76 -2.47 -5.28
CA ARG A 61 7.84 -1.39 -4.89
C ARG A 61 7.23 -1.58 -3.50
N MET A 62 6.97 -2.84 -3.13
CA MET A 62 6.40 -3.17 -1.82
C MET A 62 7.46 -3.27 -0.71
N HIS A 63 8.74 -3.27 -1.07
CA HIS A 63 9.87 -3.56 -0.16
C HIS A 63 9.69 -4.90 0.56
N CYS A 64 9.34 -5.93 -0.19
CA CYS A 64 9.02 -7.26 0.33
C CYS A 64 9.87 -8.35 -0.33
N ASP A 65 10.11 -9.41 0.43
CA ASP A 65 10.81 -10.61 -0.06
C ASP A 65 10.02 -11.32 -1.17
N PRO A 66 10.70 -11.99 -2.11
CA PRO A 66 10.07 -12.71 -3.22
C PRO A 66 9.05 -13.77 -2.77
N SER A 67 9.29 -14.44 -1.64
CA SER A 67 8.36 -15.42 -1.06
C SER A 67 7.05 -14.77 -0.62
N PHE A 68 7.12 -13.60 0.01
CA PHE A 68 5.95 -12.86 0.43
C PHE A 68 5.16 -12.33 -0.77
N ILE A 69 5.85 -11.86 -1.82
CA ILE A 69 5.18 -11.45 -3.08
C ILE A 69 4.43 -12.60 -3.74
N THR A 70 4.96 -13.82 -3.67
CA THR A 70 4.24 -15.00 -4.15
C THR A 70 2.93 -15.20 -3.37
N SER A 71 2.97 -15.10 -2.05
CA SER A 71 1.77 -15.19 -1.19
C SER A 71 0.76 -14.07 -1.48
N ILE A 72 1.24 -12.85 -1.74
CA ILE A 72 0.38 -11.72 -2.13
C ILE A 72 -0.33 -12.03 -3.46
N ALA A 73 0.41 -12.49 -4.45
CA ALA A 73 -0.13 -12.82 -5.75
C ALA A 73 -1.15 -13.97 -5.67
N ASP A 74 -0.85 -15.04 -4.90
CA ASP A 74 -1.78 -16.13 -4.65
C ASP A 74 -3.08 -15.63 -3.98
N THR A 75 -2.94 -14.68 -3.06
CA THR A 75 -4.10 -14.07 -2.39
C THR A 75 -4.92 -13.24 -3.35
N LEU A 76 -4.30 -12.40 -4.19
CA LEU A 76 -5.00 -11.61 -5.21
C LEU A 76 -5.74 -12.51 -6.21
N GLU A 77 -5.13 -13.62 -6.65
CA GLU A 77 -5.78 -14.60 -7.53
C GLU A 77 -6.94 -15.31 -6.83
N LYS A 78 -6.76 -15.70 -5.56
CA LYS A 78 -7.82 -16.32 -4.74
C LYS A 78 -9.05 -15.41 -4.59
N TYR A 79 -8.85 -14.10 -4.46
CA TYR A 79 -9.94 -13.12 -4.42
C TYR A 79 -10.45 -12.72 -5.81
N GLY A 80 -9.87 -13.25 -6.88
CA GLY A 80 -10.25 -12.90 -8.25
C GLY A 80 -9.90 -11.45 -8.65
N LEU A 81 -8.97 -10.82 -7.94
CA LEU A 81 -8.62 -9.39 -8.11
C LEU A 81 -7.48 -9.18 -9.10
N ALA A 82 -6.63 -10.16 -9.27
CA ALA A 82 -5.56 -10.14 -10.28
C ALA A 82 -5.36 -11.55 -10.88
N ALA A 83 -4.66 -11.60 -11.99
CA ALA A 83 -4.23 -12.85 -12.65
C ALA A 83 -2.75 -12.77 -12.98
N ARG A 84 -2.07 -13.92 -12.97
CA ARG A 84 -0.70 -14.05 -13.48
C ARG A 84 -0.71 -14.31 -14.97
N GLU A 85 -0.10 -13.43 -15.74
CA GLU A 85 0.06 -13.57 -17.18
C GLU A 85 1.54 -13.64 -17.57
N PRO A 86 1.90 -14.36 -18.65
CA PRO A 86 3.23 -14.26 -19.22
C PRO A 86 3.51 -12.85 -19.73
N ASP A 87 4.74 -12.35 -19.51
CA ASP A 87 5.16 -11.08 -20.11
C ASP A 87 5.24 -11.22 -21.64
N PRO A 88 4.71 -10.26 -22.43
CA PRO A 88 4.78 -10.30 -23.89
C PRO A 88 6.20 -10.29 -24.45
N GLY A 89 7.15 -9.66 -23.74
CA GLY A 89 8.55 -9.57 -24.15
C GLY A 89 9.39 -10.77 -23.71
N ASP A 90 9.03 -11.39 -22.59
CA ASP A 90 9.69 -12.61 -22.09
C ASP A 90 8.67 -13.51 -21.35
N ARG A 91 8.22 -14.55 -22.01
CA ARG A 91 7.24 -15.50 -21.46
C ARG A 91 7.68 -16.25 -20.19
N ARG A 92 8.95 -16.19 -19.85
CA ARG A 92 9.49 -16.76 -18.60
C ARG A 92 9.16 -15.87 -17.40
N VAL A 93 8.95 -14.58 -17.65
CA VAL A 93 8.56 -13.61 -16.63
C VAL A 93 7.04 -13.64 -16.46
N LYS A 94 6.58 -13.72 -15.21
CA LYS A 94 5.17 -13.60 -14.86
C LYS A 94 4.88 -12.18 -14.38
N ARG A 95 3.80 -11.59 -14.92
CA ARG A 95 3.26 -10.30 -14.50
C ARG A 95 1.93 -10.52 -13.79
N LEU A 96 1.65 -9.67 -12.81
CA LEU A 96 0.31 -9.52 -12.26
C LEU A 96 -0.46 -8.47 -13.07
N VAL A 97 -1.68 -8.81 -13.43
CA VAL A 97 -2.62 -7.96 -14.17
C VAL A 97 -3.91 -7.90 -13.38
N LEU A 98 -4.45 -6.70 -13.16
CA LEU A 98 -5.75 -6.57 -12.51
C LEU A 98 -6.84 -7.19 -13.38
N THR A 99 -7.75 -7.90 -12.73
CA THR A 99 -9.04 -8.26 -13.35
C THR A 99 -9.98 -7.04 -13.37
N PRO A 100 -11.09 -7.07 -14.09
CA PRO A 100 -12.12 -6.04 -14.00
C PRO A 100 -12.59 -5.80 -12.56
N ALA A 101 -12.79 -6.88 -11.78
CA ALA A 101 -13.16 -6.79 -10.35
C ALA A 101 -12.06 -6.15 -9.51
N GLY A 102 -10.79 -6.47 -9.79
CA GLY A 102 -9.65 -5.85 -9.13
C GLY A 102 -9.54 -4.36 -9.43
N ALA A 103 -9.76 -3.96 -10.66
CA ALA A 103 -9.75 -2.55 -11.06
C ALA A 103 -10.89 -1.76 -10.41
N GLU A 104 -12.10 -2.32 -10.35
CA GLU A 104 -13.25 -1.73 -9.66
C GLU A 104 -12.98 -1.57 -8.16
N LEU A 105 -12.51 -2.63 -7.49
CA LEU A 105 -12.17 -2.56 -6.06
C LEU A 105 -11.07 -1.54 -5.80
N LYS A 106 -10.04 -1.48 -6.64
CA LYS A 106 -8.99 -0.46 -6.55
C LYS A 106 -9.56 0.95 -6.59
N GLY A 107 -10.42 1.26 -7.55
CA GLY A 107 -11.07 2.58 -7.67
C GLY A 107 -11.85 2.94 -6.41
N ARG A 108 -12.64 2.01 -5.87
CA ARG A 108 -13.38 2.21 -4.60
C ARG A 108 -12.46 2.47 -3.41
N ILE A 109 -11.34 1.75 -3.31
CA ILE A 109 -10.32 1.95 -2.27
C ILE A 109 -9.72 3.35 -2.40
N GLU A 110 -9.34 3.75 -3.61
CA GLU A 110 -8.75 5.08 -3.87
C GLU A 110 -9.72 6.21 -3.50
N ASP A 111 -10.97 6.10 -3.87
CA ASP A 111 -12.01 7.08 -3.50
C ASP A 111 -12.20 7.18 -1.98
N ASP A 112 -12.24 6.04 -1.28
CA ASP A 112 -12.36 6.01 0.19
C ASP A 112 -11.14 6.63 0.87
N VAL A 113 -9.93 6.24 0.46
CA VAL A 113 -8.68 6.81 0.98
C VAL A 113 -8.60 8.32 0.71
N LEU A 114 -8.95 8.76 -0.49
CA LEU A 114 -8.95 10.17 -0.85
C LEU A 114 -9.98 10.97 -0.02
N SER A 115 -11.15 10.40 0.24
CA SER A 115 -12.20 11.07 1.03
C SER A 115 -11.79 11.30 2.49
N ARG A 116 -10.99 10.38 3.06
CA ARG A 116 -10.53 10.40 4.47
C ARG A 116 -9.18 11.06 4.66
N ALA A 117 -8.44 11.33 3.58
CA ALA A 117 -7.08 11.87 3.65
C ALA A 117 -7.03 13.16 4.50
N PRO A 118 -6.28 13.19 5.62
CA PRO A 118 -6.30 14.29 6.58
C PRO A 118 -5.87 15.62 5.95
N TRP A 119 -4.94 15.60 5.01
CA TRP A 119 -4.51 16.78 4.27
C TRP A 119 -5.58 17.33 3.33
N ARG A 120 -6.55 16.52 2.89
CA ARG A 120 -7.61 16.97 1.99
C ARG A 120 -8.61 17.87 2.69
N GLN A 121 -8.86 17.62 3.98
CA GLN A 121 -9.76 18.39 4.80
C GLN A 121 -9.07 19.60 5.45
N ALA A 122 -7.80 19.45 5.84
CA ALA A 122 -7.06 20.44 6.60
C ALA A 122 -6.31 21.47 5.75
N LEU A 123 -5.96 21.13 4.49
CA LEU A 123 -5.07 21.94 3.66
C LEU A 123 -5.73 22.37 2.35
N THR A 124 -5.47 23.62 1.93
CA THR A 124 -5.78 24.10 0.58
C THR A 124 -4.99 23.34 -0.48
N THR A 125 -5.38 23.43 -1.74
CA THR A 125 -4.64 22.79 -2.85
C THR A 125 -3.20 23.27 -2.92
N GLN A 126 -2.94 24.56 -2.69
CA GLN A 126 -1.59 25.11 -2.69
C GLN A 126 -0.74 24.56 -1.54
N GLN A 127 -1.31 24.48 -0.33
CA GLN A 127 -0.62 23.89 0.83
C GLN A 127 -0.30 22.40 0.62
N ARG A 128 -1.20 21.64 -0.02
CA ARG A 128 -0.95 20.24 -0.38
C ARG A 128 0.20 20.11 -1.38
N ALA A 129 0.28 21.00 -2.36
CA ALA A 129 1.41 21.02 -3.29
C ALA A 129 2.74 21.33 -2.58
N SER A 130 2.72 22.28 -1.64
CA SER A 130 3.91 22.61 -0.80
C SER A 130 4.31 21.43 0.09
N LEU A 131 3.35 20.77 0.75
CA LEU A 131 3.59 19.58 1.54
C LEU A 131 4.24 18.46 0.70
N LEU A 132 3.70 18.20 -0.50
CA LEU A 132 4.26 17.20 -1.41
C LEU A 132 5.70 17.53 -1.80
N ALA A 133 5.99 18.79 -2.10
CA ALA A 133 7.36 19.24 -2.43
C ALA A 133 8.33 19.03 -1.27
N LEU A 134 7.92 19.33 -0.03
CA LEU A 134 8.73 19.10 1.17
C LEU A 134 8.97 17.61 1.41
N LEU A 135 7.94 16.78 1.27
CA LEU A 135 8.07 15.32 1.38
C LEU A 135 9.05 14.75 0.34
N HIS A 136 8.98 15.20 -0.90
CA HIS A 136 9.93 14.79 -1.96
C HIS A 136 11.36 15.26 -1.70
N THR A 137 11.55 16.39 -1.02
CA THR A 137 12.88 16.87 -0.63
C THR A 137 13.50 15.99 0.45
N MET A 138 12.69 15.54 1.42
CA MET A 138 13.15 14.68 2.52
C MET A 138 13.30 13.22 2.11
N SER A 139 12.42 12.74 1.23
CA SER A 139 12.37 11.35 0.77
C SER A 139 12.11 11.35 -0.74
N PRO A 140 13.15 11.58 -1.55
CA PRO A 140 13.00 11.51 -2.99
C PRO A 140 12.51 10.11 -3.38
N PRO A 141 11.68 9.99 -4.43
CA PRO A 141 11.20 8.70 -4.89
C PRO A 141 12.43 7.81 -5.19
N LEU A 142 12.43 6.60 -4.61
CA LEU A 142 13.55 5.66 -4.79
C LEU A 142 13.79 5.45 -6.29
N SER A 143 15.00 5.71 -6.74
CA SER A 143 15.41 5.33 -8.09
C SER A 143 15.33 3.81 -8.22
N ALA A 144 15.04 3.30 -9.42
CA ALA A 144 14.89 1.87 -9.66
C ALA A 144 16.13 1.03 -9.25
N THR A 145 17.27 1.69 -8.99
CA THR A 145 18.55 1.07 -8.60
C THR A 145 18.75 0.97 -7.08
N GLU A 146 18.04 1.78 -6.27
CA GLU A 146 18.22 1.88 -4.81
C GLU A 146 17.21 1.08 -3.99
N ALA A 147 16.31 0.36 -4.64
CA ALA A 147 15.34 -0.52 -3.98
C ALA A 147 15.97 -1.85 -3.54
N GLU A 148 17.11 -1.81 -2.84
CA GLU A 148 17.54 -2.94 -2.02
C GLU A 148 16.64 -3.00 -0.79
N CYS A 149 15.99 -4.16 -0.59
CA CYS A 149 15.05 -4.37 0.51
C CYS A 149 15.72 -4.01 1.85
N PRO A 150 15.21 -3.04 2.62
CA PRO A 150 15.57 -2.96 4.02
C PRO A 150 15.03 -4.22 4.70
N GLY A 151 15.94 -5.00 5.32
CA GLY A 151 15.65 -6.32 5.85
C GLY A 151 14.45 -6.37 6.80
N GLU A 152 13.93 -7.54 6.98
CA GLU A 152 12.83 -8.11 7.81
C GLU A 152 12.00 -7.19 8.74
N GLY A 153 12.52 -6.05 9.19
CA GLY A 153 11.87 -5.20 10.18
C GLY A 153 10.60 -4.49 9.67
N VAL A 154 10.59 -4.00 8.45
CA VAL A 154 9.44 -3.24 7.89
C VAL A 154 8.35 -4.19 7.39
N SER A 155 8.72 -5.36 6.89
CA SER A 155 7.77 -6.41 6.48
C SER A 155 6.93 -6.90 7.66
N LYS A 156 7.54 -6.98 8.86
CA LYS A 156 6.87 -7.44 10.09
C LYS A 156 5.93 -6.38 10.69
N LEU A 157 6.23 -5.10 10.47
CA LEU A 157 5.38 -3.98 10.94
C LEU A 157 4.13 -3.80 10.06
N LEU A 158 4.20 -4.20 8.78
CA LEU A 158 3.11 -4.10 7.81
C LEU A 158 2.34 -5.41 7.62
N ALA A 159 2.87 -6.52 8.11
CA ALA A 159 2.17 -7.78 8.24
C ALA A 159 1.50 -7.81 9.62
N GLY A 160 0.32 -7.23 9.72
CA GLY A 160 -0.56 -7.49 10.86
C GLY A 160 -0.76 -8.99 11.07
N PRO A 161 -1.20 -9.45 12.26
CA PRO A 161 -1.36 -10.86 12.55
C PRO A 161 -2.21 -11.53 11.47
N ALA A 162 -1.67 -12.58 10.86
CA ALA A 162 -2.35 -13.40 9.86
C ALA A 162 -3.43 -14.22 10.55
N GLU A 163 -4.60 -13.63 10.80
CA GLU A 163 -5.77 -14.40 11.14
C GLU A 163 -6.42 -14.98 9.87
N PRO A 164 -6.81 -16.24 9.86
CA PRO A 164 -7.45 -16.84 8.70
C PRO A 164 -8.81 -16.19 8.47
N VAL A 165 -8.97 -15.56 7.31
CA VAL A 165 -10.23 -14.95 6.89
C VAL A 165 -11.32 -16.03 6.81
N SER A 166 -12.41 -15.84 7.53
CA SER A 166 -13.57 -16.71 7.53
C SER A 166 -14.16 -16.86 6.13
N ALA A 167 -14.48 -18.09 5.75
CA ALA A 167 -15.07 -18.46 4.46
C ALA A 167 -16.41 -17.75 4.13
N ALA A 168 -17.01 -17.05 5.09
CA ALA A 168 -18.27 -16.34 4.93
C ALA A 168 -18.13 -15.06 4.06
N ALA A 169 -16.96 -14.40 4.04
CA ALA A 169 -16.75 -13.19 3.26
C ALA A 169 -16.66 -13.46 1.73
N THR A 170 -16.34 -14.70 1.36
CA THR A 170 -16.16 -15.08 -0.06
C THR A 170 -17.49 -15.25 -0.80
N ALA A 171 -18.58 -15.54 -0.09
CA ALA A 171 -19.90 -15.81 -0.68
C ALA A 171 -20.62 -14.52 -1.12
N GLU A 172 -20.44 -13.42 -0.40
CA GLU A 172 -21.09 -12.13 -0.73
C GLU A 172 -20.48 -11.47 -1.96
N TYR A 173 -19.18 -11.68 -2.22
CA TYR A 173 -18.50 -11.13 -3.41
C TYR A 173 -18.88 -11.84 -4.71
N SER A 174 -19.22 -13.15 -4.65
CA SER A 174 -19.62 -13.92 -5.83
C SER A 174 -21.04 -13.59 -6.30
N THR A 175 -21.91 -13.13 -5.41
CA THR A 175 -23.32 -12.84 -5.73
C THR A 175 -23.52 -11.45 -6.33
N ALA A 176 -22.66 -10.48 -5.99
CA ALA A 176 -22.72 -9.12 -6.54
C ALA A 176 -22.20 -9.01 -7.98
N ALA A 177 -21.43 -9.99 -8.45
CA ALA A 177 -20.89 -10.00 -9.83
C ALA A 177 -21.82 -10.67 -10.85
N GLN A 178 -23.01 -11.12 -10.45
CA GLN A 178 -24.00 -11.81 -11.30
C GLN A 178 -25.37 -11.11 -11.37
N SER A 179 -25.43 -9.83 -10.92
CA SER A 179 -26.64 -8.99 -11.03
C SER A 179 -26.37 -7.76 -11.93
#